data_8884a1a07b0ab150849c0e6d17ecc837
#
_entry.id   8884a1a07b0ab150849c0e6d17ecc837
#
_cell.length_a   1.000
_cell.length_b   1.000
_cell.length_c   1.000
_cell.angle_alpha   90.00
_cell.angle_beta   90.00
_cell.angle_gamma   90.00
#
_symmetry.space_group_name_H-M   'P 1'
#
loop_
_entity.id
_entity.type
_entity.pdbx_description
1 polymer ?
#
loop_
_entity_poly.entity_id
_entity_poly.type
_entity_poly.pdbx_seq_one_letter_code
_entity_poly.pdbx_strand_id
1 'polypeptide(L)'
;LVDRHCKPLSLSEKYKENPDAMFVLWKDHTAEHEAAEINNADRLSGKGYSRHSGGHYSAECFWAKVLRVLRHSPELQNEASTAIELCDWIPAVLTGVDDITKMRVGLCAAGAKRMWAEEWGGYPPEEFFNGIDGKLVPILRNMPDKVYGCDKEAGRITAEWADKLGLSRDVLIGIGNIDSHSGAVGAGITLGTMAMNLGTSACFMAITRKNPHVI
;
A
#
# COMPACT_ATOMS: atom_id res chain seq x y z
N LEU A 1 6.74 -7.95 -2.62
CA LEU A 1 6.01 -8.87 -3.52
C LEU A 1 5.59 -10.13 -2.75
N VAL A 2 4.39 -10.64 -3.03
CA VAL A 2 3.85 -11.85 -2.40
C VAL A 2 3.29 -12.81 -3.46
N ASP A 3 3.25 -14.09 -3.10
CA ASP A 3 2.55 -15.12 -3.88
C ASP A 3 1.02 -15.08 -3.63
N ARG A 4 0.27 -16.00 -4.26
CA ARG A 4 -1.18 -16.11 -4.11
C ARG A 4 -1.64 -16.45 -2.67
N HIS A 5 -0.74 -16.97 -1.86
CA HIS A 5 -0.97 -17.30 -0.45
C HIS A 5 -0.54 -16.19 0.52
N CYS A 6 -0.39 -14.96 0.03
CA CYS A 6 0.06 -13.80 0.80
C CYS A 6 1.47 -13.97 1.41
N LYS A 7 2.24 -14.95 0.95
CA LYS A 7 3.58 -15.20 1.48
C LYS A 7 4.61 -14.35 0.73
N PRO A 8 5.43 -13.56 1.44
CA PRO A 8 6.51 -12.79 0.81
C PRO A 8 7.48 -13.69 0.04
N LEU A 9 7.86 -13.29 -1.17
CA LEU A 9 8.79 -14.06 -1.99
C LEU A 9 10.15 -14.21 -1.33
N SER A 10 10.59 -13.23 -0.53
CA SER A 10 11.82 -13.28 0.26
C SER A 10 11.86 -14.43 1.29
N LEU A 11 10.72 -15.00 1.66
CA LEU A 11 10.65 -16.15 2.57
C LEU A 11 10.76 -17.50 1.84
N SER A 12 10.88 -17.51 0.52
CA SER A 12 11.13 -18.72 -0.25
C SER A 12 12.63 -19.01 -0.35
N GLU A 13 13.01 -20.29 -0.38
CA GLU A 13 14.41 -20.69 -0.57
C GLU A 13 15.02 -20.10 -1.86
N LYS A 14 14.20 -19.94 -2.89
CA LYS A 14 14.62 -19.43 -4.21
C LYS A 14 15.05 -17.95 -4.17
N TYR A 15 14.40 -17.13 -3.34
CA TYR A 15 14.55 -15.68 -3.36
C TYR A 15 15.06 -15.09 -2.05
N LYS A 16 15.37 -15.88 -1.04
CA LYS A 16 15.76 -15.40 0.29
C LYS A 16 17.03 -14.53 0.29
N GLU A 17 17.89 -14.70 -0.71
CA GLU A 17 19.11 -13.91 -0.87
C GLU A 17 18.95 -12.77 -1.91
N ASN A 18 17.77 -12.66 -2.57
CA ASN A 18 17.52 -11.60 -3.51
C ASN A 18 17.01 -10.34 -2.77
N PRO A 19 17.77 -9.23 -2.75
CA PRO A 19 17.37 -8.02 -2.04
C PRO A 19 16.07 -7.40 -2.59
N ASP A 20 15.78 -7.56 -3.90
CA ASP A 20 14.56 -7.04 -4.51
C ASP A 20 13.30 -7.85 -4.13
N ALA A 21 13.46 -9.08 -3.61
CA ALA A 21 12.35 -9.84 -3.06
C ALA A 21 12.00 -9.38 -1.63
N MET A 22 12.87 -8.63 -0.98
CA MET A 22 12.70 -8.17 0.39
C MET A 22 11.73 -6.99 0.48
N PHE A 23 11.48 -6.57 1.70
CA PHE A 23 10.66 -5.42 1.99
C PHE A 23 11.37 -4.11 1.61
N VAL A 24 10.74 -3.30 0.78
CA VAL A 24 11.27 -1.98 0.38
C VAL A 24 10.89 -0.93 1.42
N LEU A 25 11.88 -0.28 2.03
CA LEU A 25 11.64 0.73 3.06
C LEU A 25 10.95 1.97 2.48
N TRP A 26 10.16 2.66 3.31
CA TRP A 26 9.47 3.89 2.93
C TRP A 26 10.43 4.98 2.41
N LYS A 27 11.60 5.10 3.02
CA LYS A 27 12.64 6.09 2.66
C LYS A 27 13.51 5.70 1.47
N ASP A 28 13.23 4.59 0.80
CA ASP A 28 13.93 4.21 -0.42
C ASP A 28 13.47 5.09 -1.58
N HIS A 29 14.40 5.81 -2.19
CA HIS A 29 14.17 6.74 -3.30
C HIS A 29 14.72 6.22 -4.63
N THR A 30 15.12 4.96 -4.70
CA THR A 30 15.74 4.40 -5.91
C THR A 30 14.81 4.31 -7.12
N ALA A 31 13.49 4.51 -6.93
CA ALA A 31 12.47 4.47 -7.97
C ALA A 31 12.13 5.86 -8.57
N GLU A 32 13.04 6.83 -8.55
CA GLU A 32 12.79 8.18 -9.09
C GLU A 32 12.45 8.19 -10.58
N HIS A 33 13.12 7.35 -11.36
CA HIS A 33 12.85 7.23 -12.79
C HIS A 33 11.43 6.71 -13.05
N GLU A 34 11.03 5.66 -12.37
CA GLU A 34 9.69 5.07 -12.46
C GLU A 34 8.60 6.05 -11.98
N ALA A 35 8.88 6.79 -10.91
CA ALA A 35 7.97 7.83 -10.45
C ALA A 35 7.78 8.93 -11.50
N ALA A 36 8.85 9.35 -12.17
CA ALA A 36 8.78 10.34 -13.26
C ALA A 36 7.93 9.83 -14.44
N GLU A 37 8.07 8.55 -14.82
CA GLU A 37 7.25 7.93 -15.87
C GLU A 37 5.77 7.89 -15.49
N ILE A 38 5.45 7.52 -14.24
CA ILE A 38 4.08 7.50 -13.72
C ILE A 38 3.48 8.91 -13.74
N ASN A 39 4.21 9.92 -13.29
CA ASN A 39 3.76 11.32 -13.33
C ASN A 39 3.51 11.79 -14.76
N ASN A 40 4.38 11.44 -15.71
CA ASN A 40 4.18 11.76 -17.11
C ASN A 40 2.92 11.10 -17.69
N ALA A 41 2.72 9.81 -17.39
CA ALA A 41 1.52 9.08 -17.82
C ALA A 41 0.24 9.69 -17.22
N ASP A 42 0.27 10.08 -15.94
CA ASP A 42 -0.88 10.71 -15.27
C ASP A 42 -1.19 12.08 -15.90
N ARG A 43 -0.18 12.90 -16.15
CA ARG A 43 -0.32 14.17 -16.87
C ARG A 43 -0.93 14.00 -18.26
N LEU A 44 -0.47 12.99 -19.02
CA LEU A 44 -0.97 12.70 -20.36
C LEU A 44 -2.40 12.16 -20.34
N SER A 45 -2.77 11.42 -19.31
CA SER A 45 -4.13 10.90 -19.13
C SER A 45 -5.17 12.01 -18.91
N GLY A 46 -4.75 13.14 -18.36
CA GLY A 46 -5.62 14.24 -17.95
C GLY A 46 -6.57 13.90 -16.79
N LYS A 47 -6.38 12.72 -16.12
CA LYS A 47 -7.27 12.23 -15.06
C LYS A 47 -6.84 12.65 -13.66
N GLY A 48 -5.52 12.90 -13.47
CA GLY A 48 -4.97 13.30 -12.17
C GLY A 48 -5.07 12.21 -11.13
N TYR A 49 -4.71 10.98 -11.45
CA TYR A 49 -4.74 9.84 -10.53
C TYR A 49 -3.82 10.02 -9.32
N SER A 50 -2.75 10.84 -9.46
CA SER A 50 -1.83 11.17 -8.37
C SER A 50 -2.33 12.24 -7.40
N ARG A 51 -3.50 12.87 -7.66
CA ARG A 51 -3.98 14.02 -6.85
C ARG A 51 -4.15 13.71 -5.36
N HIS A 52 -4.52 12.47 -5.00
CA HIS A 52 -4.62 12.02 -3.61
C HIS A 52 -3.28 11.62 -2.98
N SER A 53 -2.23 11.55 -3.80
CA SER A 53 -0.85 11.35 -3.37
C SER A 53 -0.04 12.66 -3.39
N GLY A 54 -0.72 13.81 -3.24
CA GLY A 54 -0.11 15.14 -3.25
C GLY A 54 0.03 15.79 -4.62
N GLY A 55 -0.60 15.27 -5.67
CA GLY A 55 -0.54 15.79 -7.04
C GLY A 55 0.75 15.47 -7.79
N HIS A 56 1.71 14.84 -7.10
CA HIS A 56 2.97 14.36 -7.66
C HIS A 56 3.32 13.01 -7.04
N TYR A 57 3.50 11.98 -7.86
CA TYR A 57 3.80 10.63 -7.40
C TYR A 57 5.28 10.50 -7.07
N SER A 58 5.58 10.24 -5.83
CA SER A 58 6.96 10.16 -5.31
C SER A 58 7.58 8.78 -5.57
N ALA A 59 8.92 8.72 -5.61
CA ALA A 59 9.70 7.49 -5.57
C ALA A 59 9.40 6.62 -4.33
N GLU A 60 8.91 7.22 -3.25
CA GLU A 60 8.47 6.50 -2.04
C GLU A 60 7.15 5.76 -2.23
N CYS A 61 6.37 6.07 -3.27
CA CYS A 61 5.06 5.51 -3.48
C CYS A 61 5.09 4.11 -4.10
N PHE A 62 4.03 3.37 -3.85
CA PHE A 62 3.89 1.95 -4.11
C PHE A 62 4.21 1.53 -5.56
N TRP A 63 3.55 2.13 -6.56
CA TRP A 63 3.70 1.71 -7.96
C TRP A 63 5.08 1.97 -8.53
N ALA A 64 5.74 3.07 -8.12
CA ALA A 64 7.11 3.37 -8.52
C ALA A 64 8.07 2.28 -8.03
N LYS A 65 7.97 1.90 -6.76
CA LYS A 65 8.80 0.84 -6.15
C LYS A 65 8.54 -0.52 -6.78
N VAL A 66 7.26 -0.87 -6.98
CA VAL A 66 6.88 -2.13 -7.63
C VAL A 66 7.46 -2.21 -9.03
N LEU A 67 7.30 -1.16 -9.83
CA LEU A 67 7.81 -1.12 -11.20
C LEU A 67 9.35 -1.26 -11.23
N ARG A 68 10.04 -0.51 -10.37
CA ARG A 68 11.50 -0.63 -10.25
C ARG A 68 11.94 -2.05 -9.92
N VAL A 69 11.32 -2.68 -8.92
CA VAL A 69 11.64 -4.05 -8.54
C VAL A 69 11.42 -5.03 -9.70
N LEU A 70 10.29 -4.94 -10.41
CA LEU A 70 9.99 -5.83 -11.53
C LEU A 70 10.89 -5.60 -12.75
N ARG A 71 11.46 -4.40 -12.91
CA ARG A 71 12.46 -4.12 -13.97
C ARG A 71 13.84 -4.61 -13.61
N HIS A 72 14.23 -4.46 -12.34
CA HIS A 72 15.56 -4.84 -11.86
C HIS A 72 15.68 -6.36 -11.67
N SER A 73 14.63 -7.01 -11.16
CA SER A 73 14.56 -8.46 -10.93
C SER A 73 13.32 -9.07 -11.61
N PRO A 74 13.34 -9.17 -12.96
CA PRO A 74 12.16 -9.61 -13.72
C PRO A 74 11.75 -11.06 -13.42
N GLU A 75 12.65 -11.89 -12.89
CA GLU A 75 12.34 -13.25 -12.45
C GLU A 75 11.32 -13.32 -11.31
N LEU A 76 11.20 -12.25 -10.49
CA LEU A 76 10.21 -12.18 -9.42
C LEU A 76 8.77 -12.09 -9.97
N GLN A 77 8.59 -11.54 -11.16
CA GLN A 77 7.27 -11.38 -11.77
C GLN A 77 6.56 -12.72 -12.01
N ASN A 78 7.32 -13.79 -12.28
CA ASN A 78 6.75 -15.10 -12.60
C ASN A 78 6.05 -15.76 -11.41
N GLU A 79 6.41 -15.38 -10.18
CA GLU A 79 5.88 -15.96 -8.96
C GLU A 79 5.12 -14.96 -8.09
N ALA A 80 5.31 -13.67 -8.33
CA ALA A 80 4.54 -12.63 -7.68
C ALA A 80 3.09 -12.66 -8.15
N SER A 81 2.15 -12.85 -7.23
CA SER A 81 0.75 -12.61 -7.51
C SER A 81 0.44 -11.13 -7.45
N THR A 82 0.92 -10.44 -6.41
CA THR A 82 0.75 -9.00 -6.27
C THR A 82 1.83 -8.41 -5.36
N ALA A 83 1.70 -7.11 -5.10
CA ALA A 83 2.48 -6.40 -4.10
C ALA A 83 1.54 -5.91 -2.99
N ILE A 84 2.02 -5.86 -1.75
CA ILE A 84 1.24 -5.39 -0.60
C ILE A 84 2.07 -4.50 0.31
N GLU A 85 1.39 -3.59 1.00
CA GLU A 85 1.99 -2.78 2.05
C GLU A 85 2.15 -3.59 3.34
N LEU A 86 3.17 -3.26 4.14
CA LEU A 86 3.41 -3.92 5.42
C LEU A 86 2.21 -3.79 6.37
N CYS A 87 1.55 -2.64 6.37
CA CYS A 87 0.37 -2.40 7.20
C CYS A 87 -0.83 -3.32 6.85
N ASP A 88 -0.92 -3.81 5.61
CA ASP A 88 -1.93 -4.78 5.19
C ASP A 88 -1.47 -6.22 5.43
N TRP A 89 -0.16 -6.48 5.24
CA TRP A 89 0.39 -7.82 5.39
C TRP A 89 0.38 -8.32 6.85
N ILE A 90 0.76 -7.48 7.82
CA ILE A 90 0.78 -7.89 9.24
C ILE A 90 -0.61 -8.34 9.71
N PRO A 91 -1.71 -7.59 9.49
CA PRO A 91 -3.05 -8.07 9.81
C PRO A 91 -3.41 -9.39 9.12
N ALA A 92 -3.04 -9.56 7.84
CA ALA A 92 -3.29 -10.79 7.11
C ALA A 92 -2.59 -12.00 7.75
N VAL A 93 -1.32 -11.85 8.15
CA VAL A 93 -0.56 -12.89 8.85
C VAL A 93 -1.21 -13.25 10.19
N LEU A 94 -1.56 -12.25 10.99
CA LEU A 94 -2.15 -12.46 12.31
C LEU A 94 -3.53 -13.12 12.25
N THR A 95 -4.28 -12.90 11.16
CA THR A 95 -5.61 -13.47 10.94
C THR A 95 -5.59 -14.74 10.09
N GLY A 96 -4.39 -15.19 9.64
CA GLY A 96 -4.22 -16.43 8.89
C GLY A 96 -4.78 -16.39 7.48
N VAL A 97 -4.78 -15.21 6.85
CA VAL A 97 -5.18 -15.08 5.43
C VAL A 97 -4.13 -15.73 4.56
N ASP A 98 -4.54 -16.74 3.81
CA ASP A 98 -3.71 -17.55 2.90
C ASP A 98 -4.17 -17.46 1.42
N ASP A 99 -5.01 -16.49 1.12
CA ASP A 99 -5.56 -16.26 -0.22
C ASP A 99 -5.65 -14.74 -0.43
N ILE A 100 -4.90 -14.23 -1.40
CA ILE A 100 -4.80 -12.80 -1.68
C ILE A 100 -6.16 -12.15 -1.98
N THR A 101 -7.11 -12.89 -2.55
CA THR A 101 -8.44 -12.39 -2.85
C THR A 101 -9.30 -12.15 -1.60
N LYS A 102 -8.91 -12.71 -0.46
CA LYS A 102 -9.58 -12.55 0.83
C LYS A 102 -8.93 -11.51 1.73
N MET A 103 -7.80 -10.95 1.31
CA MET A 103 -7.10 -9.95 2.09
C MET A 103 -7.96 -8.68 2.22
N ARG A 104 -8.02 -8.17 3.45
CA ARG A 104 -8.63 -6.87 3.74
C ARG A 104 -7.55 -5.81 3.80
N VAL A 105 -7.59 -4.87 2.87
CA VAL A 105 -6.59 -3.79 2.74
C VAL A 105 -7.15 -2.47 3.25
N GLY A 106 -6.26 -1.65 3.81
CA GLY A 106 -6.61 -0.36 4.39
C GLY A 106 -6.83 0.73 3.33
N LEU A 107 -7.95 1.45 3.45
CA LEU A 107 -8.25 2.63 2.63
C LEU A 107 -7.15 3.68 2.69
N CYS A 108 -6.55 3.86 3.87
CA CYS A 108 -5.52 4.86 4.09
C CYS A 108 -4.31 4.65 3.16
N ALA A 109 -3.71 3.46 3.15
CA ALA A 109 -2.57 3.15 2.28
C ALA A 109 -2.98 3.06 0.80
N ALA A 110 -4.17 2.52 0.50
CA ALA A 110 -4.69 2.44 -0.85
C ALA A 110 -4.86 3.82 -1.49
N GLY A 111 -5.48 4.76 -0.78
CA GLY A 111 -5.68 6.13 -1.26
C GLY A 111 -4.39 6.93 -1.33
N ALA A 112 -3.61 6.93 -0.24
CA ALA A 112 -2.41 7.77 -0.17
C ALA A 112 -1.25 7.30 -1.06
N LYS A 113 -1.10 5.98 -1.28
CA LYS A 113 0.09 5.43 -1.96
C LYS A 113 -0.19 4.62 -3.22
N ARG A 114 -1.41 4.09 -3.40
CA ARG A 114 -1.75 3.17 -4.49
C ARG A 114 -2.71 3.76 -5.53
N MET A 115 -3.01 5.05 -5.46
CA MET A 115 -3.91 5.77 -6.37
C MET A 115 -5.36 5.24 -6.35
N TRP A 116 -5.79 4.63 -5.25
CA TRP A 116 -7.17 4.19 -5.12
C TRP A 116 -8.09 5.37 -4.77
N ALA A 117 -9.23 5.51 -5.46
CA ALA A 117 -10.28 6.44 -5.07
C ALA A 117 -11.66 6.01 -5.59
N GLU A 118 -12.70 6.38 -4.83
CA GLU A 118 -14.10 6.11 -5.23
C GLU A 118 -14.50 6.84 -6.51
N GLU A 119 -13.95 8.03 -6.74
CA GLU A 119 -14.30 8.88 -7.88
C GLU A 119 -13.93 8.30 -9.25
N TRP A 120 -13.00 7.34 -9.31
CA TRP A 120 -12.71 6.56 -10.52
C TRP A 120 -12.95 5.06 -10.35
N GLY A 121 -13.70 4.70 -9.28
CA GLY A 121 -14.17 3.33 -9.08
C GLY A 121 -13.15 2.36 -8.53
N GLY A 122 -12.07 2.83 -7.89
CA GLY A 122 -11.03 1.97 -7.33
C GLY A 122 -9.62 2.39 -7.72
N TYR A 123 -8.84 1.45 -8.25
CA TYR A 123 -7.52 1.76 -8.84
C TYR A 123 -7.67 2.36 -10.24
N PRO A 124 -6.67 3.10 -10.76
CA PRO A 124 -6.63 3.45 -12.17
C PRO A 124 -6.80 2.22 -13.07
N PRO A 125 -7.39 2.37 -14.27
CA PRO A 125 -7.67 1.21 -15.14
C PRO A 125 -6.38 0.58 -15.69
N GLU A 126 -6.48 -0.66 -16.14
CA GLU A 126 -5.35 -1.43 -16.68
C GLU A 126 -4.63 -0.70 -17.81
N GLU A 127 -5.36 0.02 -18.65
CA GLU A 127 -4.80 0.78 -19.77
C GLU A 127 -3.82 1.85 -19.31
N PHE A 128 -4.07 2.48 -18.14
CA PHE A 128 -3.16 3.43 -17.54
C PHE A 128 -1.82 2.77 -17.16
N PHE A 129 -1.87 1.66 -16.44
CA PHE A 129 -0.67 0.92 -16.05
C PHE A 129 0.05 0.28 -17.22
N ASN A 130 -0.70 -0.28 -18.17
CA ASN A 130 -0.12 -0.85 -19.39
C ASN A 130 0.58 0.21 -20.26
N GLY A 131 0.09 1.43 -20.24
CA GLY A 131 0.73 2.57 -20.92
C GLY A 131 2.05 3.00 -20.28
N ILE A 132 2.29 2.65 -19.02
CA ILE A 132 3.57 2.86 -18.33
C ILE A 132 4.49 1.66 -18.57
N ASP A 133 4.06 0.48 -18.15
CA ASP A 133 4.75 -0.80 -18.34
C ASP A 133 3.79 -1.97 -18.10
N GLY A 134 3.65 -2.86 -19.07
CA GLY A 134 2.77 -4.02 -18.96
C GLY A 134 3.05 -4.95 -17.78
N LYS A 135 4.24 -4.85 -17.15
CA LYS A 135 4.59 -5.59 -15.93
C LYS A 135 3.69 -5.26 -14.73
N LEU A 136 3.11 -4.07 -14.69
CA LEU A 136 2.22 -3.64 -13.61
C LEU A 136 0.84 -4.27 -13.67
N VAL A 137 0.37 -4.66 -14.88
CA VAL A 137 -0.98 -5.18 -15.07
C VAL A 137 -1.26 -6.48 -14.30
N PRO A 138 -0.40 -7.51 -14.30
CA PRO A 138 -0.61 -8.70 -13.49
C PRO A 138 -0.68 -8.41 -11.99
N ILE A 139 0.12 -7.46 -11.50
CA ILE A 139 0.12 -7.04 -10.10
C ILE A 139 -1.22 -6.39 -9.75
N LEU A 140 -1.70 -5.47 -10.60
CA LEU A 140 -2.98 -4.79 -10.42
C LEU A 140 -4.16 -5.78 -10.37
N ARG A 141 -4.22 -6.73 -11.31
CA ARG A 141 -5.32 -7.71 -11.42
C ARG A 141 -5.54 -8.55 -10.18
N ASN A 142 -4.49 -8.77 -9.41
CA ASN A 142 -4.54 -9.56 -8.18
C ASN A 142 -4.59 -8.69 -6.91
N MET A 143 -4.72 -7.37 -7.05
CA MET A 143 -4.93 -6.52 -5.88
C MET A 143 -6.36 -6.65 -5.39
N PRO A 144 -6.59 -6.66 -4.05
CA PRO A 144 -7.94 -6.60 -3.51
C PRO A 144 -8.65 -5.31 -3.93
N ASP A 145 -9.81 -5.43 -4.57
CA ASP A 145 -10.60 -4.28 -5.05
C ASP A 145 -11.24 -3.50 -3.90
N LYS A 146 -11.62 -4.23 -2.84
CA LYS A 146 -12.33 -3.65 -1.70
C LYS A 146 -11.33 -3.17 -0.65
N VAL A 147 -11.49 -1.91 -0.27
CA VAL A 147 -10.72 -1.28 0.80
C VAL A 147 -11.60 -1.01 2.02
N TYR A 148 -10.97 -0.92 3.20
CA TYR A 148 -11.66 -0.78 4.47
C TYR A 148 -11.09 0.37 5.29
N GLY A 149 -11.95 1.09 6.01
CA GLY A 149 -11.51 2.08 6.99
C GLY A 149 -10.84 1.41 8.20
N CYS A 150 -10.02 2.18 8.91
CA CYS A 150 -9.33 1.70 10.11
C CYS A 150 -10.26 1.44 11.32
N ASP A 151 -11.55 1.77 11.19
CA ASP A 151 -12.63 1.44 12.14
C ASP A 151 -13.16 0.01 11.96
N LYS A 152 -12.67 -0.73 10.98
CA LYS A 152 -13.07 -2.10 10.68
C LYS A 152 -12.03 -3.11 11.17
N GLU A 153 -12.48 -4.33 11.34
CA GLU A 153 -11.61 -5.48 11.64
C GLU A 153 -11.02 -6.09 10.37
N ALA A 154 -9.77 -6.51 10.42
CA ALA A 154 -9.17 -7.41 9.44
C ALA A 154 -9.65 -8.86 9.66
N GLY A 155 -9.90 -9.21 10.91
CA GLY A 155 -10.37 -10.53 11.32
C GLY A 155 -10.03 -10.83 12.79
N ARG A 156 -10.16 -12.08 13.15
CA ARG A 156 -9.78 -12.59 14.49
C ARG A 156 -8.37 -13.18 14.42
N ILE A 157 -7.60 -13.01 15.50
CA ILE A 157 -6.29 -13.61 15.63
C ILE A 157 -6.36 -15.14 15.53
N THR A 158 -5.40 -15.76 14.82
CA THR A 158 -5.31 -17.24 14.80
C THR A 158 -4.90 -17.80 16.14
N ALA A 159 -5.25 -19.07 16.40
CA ALA A 159 -4.82 -19.76 17.61
C ALA A 159 -3.28 -19.77 17.75
N GLU A 160 -2.58 -20.01 16.64
CA GLU A 160 -1.11 -20.02 16.60
C GLU A 160 -0.52 -18.70 17.07
N TRP A 161 -1.00 -17.57 16.54
CA TRP A 161 -0.49 -16.26 16.92
C TRP A 161 -0.92 -15.85 18.32
N ALA A 162 -2.16 -16.20 18.72
CA ALA A 162 -2.61 -15.95 20.09
C ALA A 162 -1.72 -16.66 21.11
N ASP A 163 -1.42 -17.93 20.88
CA ASP A 163 -0.57 -18.73 21.75
C ASP A 163 0.88 -18.20 21.77
N LYS A 164 1.45 -17.84 20.61
CA LYS A 164 2.80 -17.25 20.52
C LYS A 164 2.95 -15.91 21.24
N LEU A 165 1.90 -15.10 21.22
CA LEU A 165 1.92 -13.76 21.81
C LEU A 165 1.35 -13.69 23.23
N GLY A 166 0.84 -14.82 23.76
CA GLY A 166 0.20 -14.88 25.08
C GLY A 166 -1.12 -14.11 25.14
N LEU A 167 -1.85 -14.04 24.02
CA LEU A 167 -3.11 -13.31 23.89
C LEU A 167 -4.32 -14.24 23.94
N SER A 168 -5.49 -13.69 24.27
CA SER A 168 -6.77 -14.39 24.09
C SER A 168 -7.02 -14.66 22.59
N ARG A 169 -7.60 -15.82 22.29
CA ARG A 169 -8.04 -16.18 20.94
C ARG A 169 -9.23 -15.35 20.45
N ASP A 170 -9.81 -14.53 21.32
CA ASP A 170 -10.90 -13.61 20.99
C ASP A 170 -10.44 -12.23 20.55
N VAL A 171 -9.13 -11.98 20.48
CA VAL A 171 -8.57 -10.71 20.05
C VAL A 171 -8.95 -10.44 18.58
N LEU A 172 -9.50 -9.25 18.33
CA LEU A 172 -9.77 -8.74 17.00
C LEU A 172 -8.55 -7.96 16.49
N ILE A 173 -8.18 -8.22 15.24
CA ILE A 173 -7.12 -7.50 14.54
C ILE A 173 -7.77 -6.42 13.68
N GLY A 174 -7.39 -5.16 13.90
CA GLY A 174 -7.86 -4.02 13.11
C GLY A 174 -7.25 -3.99 11.69
N ILE A 175 -7.92 -3.26 10.80
CA ILE A 175 -7.36 -2.91 9.48
C ILE A 175 -6.10 -2.07 9.69
N GLY A 176 -5.07 -2.37 8.90
CA GLY A 176 -3.81 -1.64 8.94
C GLY A 176 -3.94 -0.19 8.47
N ASN A 177 -3.05 0.65 8.97
CA ASN A 177 -3.05 2.07 8.67
C ASN A 177 -1.61 2.58 8.56
N ILE A 178 -1.42 3.77 7.96
CA ILE A 178 -0.13 4.47 7.96
C ILE A 178 0.09 5.05 9.36
N ASP A 179 1.30 4.87 9.90
CA ASP A 179 1.67 5.26 11.28
C ASP A 179 1.41 6.73 11.58
N SER A 180 1.79 7.63 10.69
CA SER A 180 1.57 9.06 10.83
C SER A 180 0.07 9.41 10.88
N HIS A 181 -0.78 8.73 10.11
CA HIS A 181 -2.22 8.93 10.14
C HIS A 181 -2.84 8.40 11.45
N SER A 182 -2.37 7.23 11.92
CA SER A 182 -2.76 6.72 13.24
C SER A 182 -2.32 7.66 14.35
N GLY A 183 -1.11 8.24 14.25
CA GLY A 183 -0.60 9.25 15.17
C GLY A 183 -1.49 10.50 15.22
N ALA A 184 -1.98 10.97 14.07
CA ALA A 184 -2.90 12.10 14.04
C ALA A 184 -4.24 11.78 14.74
N VAL A 185 -4.78 10.57 14.49
CA VAL A 185 -6.00 10.11 15.20
C VAL A 185 -5.76 10.03 16.70
N GLY A 186 -4.62 9.42 17.11
CA GLY A 186 -4.24 9.33 18.52
C GLY A 186 -4.02 10.70 19.20
N ALA A 187 -3.59 11.71 18.45
CA ALA A 187 -3.48 13.09 18.91
C ALA A 187 -4.84 13.83 18.97
N GLY A 188 -5.93 13.15 18.61
CA GLY A 188 -7.28 13.73 18.67
C GLY A 188 -7.57 14.73 17.55
N ILE A 189 -7.05 14.51 16.34
CA ILE A 189 -7.32 15.38 15.20
C ILE A 189 -8.82 15.47 14.91
N THR A 190 -9.33 16.69 14.79
CA THR A 190 -10.73 16.99 14.49
C THR A 190 -10.83 18.08 13.44
N LEU A 191 -12.07 18.37 13.01
CA LEU A 191 -12.32 19.47 12.07
C LEU A 191 -11.79 20.80 12.64
N GLY A 192 -10.95 21.49 11.87
CA GLY A 192 -10.36 22.77 12.24
C GLY A 192 -9.10 22.65 13.13
N THR A 193 -8.63 21.44 13.38
CA THR A 193 -7.34 21.21 14.05
C THR A 193 -6.31 20.64 13.06
N MET A 194 -5.05 20.78 13.40
CA MET A 194 -3.92 20.19 12.67
C MET A 194 -3.10 19.33 13.62
N ALA A 195 -2.78 18.13 13.19
CA ALA A 195 -1.80 17.28 13.86
C ALA A 195 -0.48 17.34 13.10
N MET A 196 0.63 17.35 13.82
CA MET A 196 1.98 17.33 13.27
C MET A 196 2.76 16.18 13.90
N ASN A 197 3.16 15.22 13.08
CA ASN A 197 4.08 14.17 13.49
C ASN A 197 5.50 14.60 13.10
N LEU A 198 6.36 14.70 14.11
CA LEU A 198 7.78 15.05 13.93
C LEU A 198 8.65 13.81 14.15
N GLY A 199 9.36 13.42 13.12
CA GLY A 199 10.34 12.35 13.14
C GLY A 199 11.54 12.71 12.25
N THR A 200 12.06 11.78 11.49
CA THR A 200 13.03 12.05 10.41
C THR A 200 12.46 13.02 9.38
N SER A 201 11.16 12.92 9.14
CA SER A 201 10.36 13.85 8.33
C SER A 201 9.25 14.46 9.17
N ALA A 202 8.70 15.59 8.74
CA ALA A 202 7.52 16.20 9.34
C ALA A 202 6.29 15.89 8.46
N CYS A 203 5.25 15.35 9.08
CA CYS A 203 3.97 15.11 8.41
C CYS A 203 2.89 15.97 9.06
N PHE A 204 2.28 16.85 8.27
CA PHE A 204 1.20 17.73 8.71
C PHE A 204 -0.13 17.21 8.19
N MET A 205 -1.10 17.03 9.07
CA MET A 205 -2.43 16.57 8.74
C MET A 205 -3.48 17.53 9.27
N ALA A 206 -4.45 17.87 8.44
CA ALA A 206 -5.58 18.70 8.82
C ALA A 206 -6.88 18.10 8.29
N ILE A 207 -7.97 18.25 9.04
CA ILE A 207 -9.30 17.86 8.59
C ILE A 207 -10.04 19.10 8.10
N THR A 208 -10.50 19.07 6.86
CA THR A 208 -11.28 20.15 6.24
C THR A 208 -12.52 19.60 5.56
N ARG A 209 -13.58 20.43 5.49
CA ARG A 209 -14.79 20.14 4.69
C ARG A 209 -14.69 20.66 3.25
N LYS A 210 -13.68 21.47 2.96
CA LYS A 210 -13.45 22.02 1.62
C LYS A 210 -12.35 21.23 0.95
N ASN A 211 -12.51 20.94 -0.33
CA ASN A 211 -11.39 20.38 -1.10
C ASN A 211 -10.22 21.37 -1.05
N PRO A 212 -9.07 20.95 -0.50
CA PRO A 212 -7.91 21.83 -0.49
C PRO A 212 -7.49 22.10 -1.95
N HIS A 213 -7.23 23.36 -2.27
CA HIS A 213 -6.51 23.67 -3.49
C HIS A 213 -5.05 23.28 -3.26
N VAL A 214 -4.57 22.29 -4.02
CA VAL A 214 -3.14 22.00 -4.09
C VAL A 214 -2.52 23.10 -4.96
N ILE A 215 -1.60 23.84 -4.37
CA ILE A 215 -0.88 24.95 -5.04
C ILE A 215 0.29 24.32 -5.81
#